data_9abf1b6c55b25f6270a5b48484e37193
#
_entry.id   9abf1b6c55b25f6270a5b48484e37193
#
_cell.length_a   1.000
_cell.length_b   1.000
_cell.length_c   1.000
_cell.angle_alpha   90.00
_cell.angle_beta   90.00
_cell.angle_gamma   90.00
#
_symmetry.space_group_name_H-M   'P 1'
#
loop_
_entity.id
_entity.type
_entity.pdbx_description
1 polymer ?
#
loop_
_entity_poly.entity_id
_entity_poly.type
_entity_poly.pdbx_seq_one_letter_code
_entity_poly.pdbx_strand_id
1 'polypeptide(L)'
;NKLVDLAKEISVNPDKRELDVLLSTGEQISISLLAIAIQSLGYDAISFTGYQAGIRTKGIHSKSEIESIDVDRIKENLEQGKIVIVAGFQGINENGDITTLGRGGSDTTAVALAASLGCNCIIYTDVEGIYPVDPKLYPNAKKIDCIGYKEMIEMSRLGAGVMETTSVEIGYRKNVPIYVTSSSKDTKGTYITGNESTINCKPIIGIAIDNNTSILTIKNILLKSNDISIIFDILSNENLEIKMINQIASDNENTNLSFIVSKGDLGCVDKAMYEIKSELN
;
A
#
# COMPACT_ATOMS: atom_id res chain seq x y z
N ASN A 1 -2.27 0.78 16.44
CA ASN A 1 -3.70 0.70 16.07
C ASN A 1 -4.46 0.03 17.22
N LYS A 2 -5.36 0.77 17.89
CA LYS A 2 -6.08 0.27 19.08
C LYS A 2 -6.75 -1.09 18.89
N LEU A 3 -7.32 -1.36 17.71
CA LEU A 3 -7.97 -2.63 17.42
C LEU A 3 -6.95 -3.78 17.31
N VAL A 4 -5.79 -3.53 16.71
CA VAL A 4 -4.68 -4.51 16.68
C VAL A 4 -4.17 -4.79 18.08
N ASP A 5 -4.05 -3.76 18.90
CA ASP A 5 -3.56 -3.89 20.28
C ASP A 5 -4.54 -4.71 21.12
N LEU A 6 -5.85 -4.46 21.00
CA LEU A 6 -6.89 -5.26 21.64
C LEU A 6 -6.86 -6.74 21.21
N ALA A 7 -6.66 -7.01 19.91
CA ALA A 7 -6.55 -8.39 19.45
C ALA A 7 -5.33 -9.09 20.03
N LYS A 8 -4.20 -8.39 20.14
CA LYS A 8 -2.95 -8.91 20.71
C LYS A 8 -2.99 -9.12 22.22
N GLU A 9 -3.82 -8.38 22.96
CA GLU A 9 -4.08 -8.64 24.37
C GLU A 9 -4.76 -9.99 24.60
N ILE A 10 -5.54 -10.49 23.62
CA ILE A 10 -6.24 -11.77 23.70
C ILE A 10 -5.37 -12.90 23.14
N SER A 11 -4.71 -12.68 22.01
CA SER A 11 -3.87 -13.67 21.33
C SER A 11 -2.63 -13.02 20.73
N VAL A 12 -1.47 -13.62 20.96
CA VAL A 12 -0.19 -13.15 20.37
C VAL A 12 -0.23 -13.22 18.84
N ASN A 13 -0.90 -14.25 18.32
CA ASN A 13 -1.09 -14.49 16.88
C ASN A 13 -2.58 -14.68 16.60
N PRO A 14 -3.38 -13.61 16.50
CA PRO A 14 -4.78 -13.72 16.17
C PRO A 14 -4.97 -14.28 14.75
N ASP A 15 -6.03 -15.04 14.55
CA ASP A 15 -6.42 -15.52 13.24
C ASP A 15 -6.60 -14.34 12.28
N LYS A 16 -6.07 -14.43 11.06
CA LYS A 16 -6.05 -13.33 10.11
C LYS A 16 -7.44 -12.96 9.61
N ARG A 17 -8.33 -13.95 9.44
CA ARG A 17 -9.71 -13.71 9.04
C ARG A 17 -10.46 -12.91 10.11
N GLU A 18 -10.34 -13.31 11.38
CA GLU A 18 -10.99 -12.59 12.48
C GLU A 18 -10.39 -11.20 12.71
N LEU A 19 -9.09 -11.05 12.44
CA LEU A 19 -8.42 -9.75 12.49
C LEU A 19 -8.94 -8.82 11.39
N ASP A 20 -9.17 -9.30 10.18
CA ASP A 20 -9.77 -8.53 9.08
C ASP A 20 -11.18 -8.05 9.43
N VAL A 21 -12.01 -8.93 10.01
CA VAL A 21 -13.35 -8.55 10.49
C VAL A 21 -13.25 -7.45 11.54
N LEU A 22 -12.38 -7.62 12.55
CA LEU A 22 -12.19 -6.62 13.61
C LEU A 22 -11.72 -5.28 13.05
N LEU A 23 -10.70 -5.28 12.20
CA LEU A 23 -10.13 -4.05 11.64
C LEU A 23 -11.13 -3.30 10.76
N SER A 24 -11.96 -4.02 9.98
CA SER A 24 -12.97 -3.41 9.11
C SER A 24 -14.00 -2.55 9.88
N THR A 25 -14.21 -2.83 11.16
CA THR A 25 -15.16 -2.07 11.98
C THR A 25 -14.73 -0.62 12.20
N GLY A 26 -13.43 -0.34 12.18
CA GLY A 26 -12.90 1.01 12.35
C GLY A 26 -13.39 1.96 11.24
N GLU A 27 -13.29 1.53 9.99
CA GLU A 27 -13.79 2.28 8.84
C GLU A 27 -15.31 2.36 8.84
N GLN A 28 -16.02 1.32 9.28
CA GLN A 28 -17.49 1.33 9.39
C GLN A 28 -17.98 2.37 10.40
N ILE A 29 -17.30 2.53 11.54
CA ILE A 29 -17.57 3.59 12.50
C ILE A 29 -17.34 4.95 11.85
N SER A 30 -16.23 5.14 11.16
CA SER A 30 -15.84 6.42 10.56
C SER A 30 -16.83 6.86 9.49
N ILE A 31 -17.23 5.98 8.56
CA ILE A 31 -18.18 6.32 7.50
C ILE A 31 -19.58 6.65 8.05
N SER A 32 -20.00 5.93 9.09
CA SER A 32 -21.31 6.16 9.71
C SER A 32 -21.36 7.50 10.41
N LEU A 33 -20.32 7.84 11.18
CA LEU A 33 -20.22 9.15 11.85
C LEU A 33 -20.13 10.29 10.83
N LEU A 34 -19.39 10.11 9.75
CA LEU A 34 -19.28 11.12 8.69
C LEU A 34 -20.63 11.31 7.98
N ALA A 35 -21.36 10.23 7.68
CA ALA A 35 -22.69 10.32 7.09
C ALA A 35 -23.67 11.11 7.98
N ILE A 36 -23.69 10.80 9.29
CA ILE A 36 -24.53 11.49 10.27
C ILE A 36 -24.13 12.98 10.33
N ALA A 37 -22.85 13.30 10.34
CA ALA A 37 -22.37 14.69 10.36
C ALA A 37 -22.81 15.47 9.10
N ILE A 38 -22.68 14.87 7.92
CA ILE A 38 -23.11 15.50 6.66
C ILE A 38 -24.63 15.71 6.64
N GLN A 39 -25.40 14.72 7.09
CA GLN A 39 -26.86 14.83 7.21
C GLN A 39 -27.27 15.92 8.20
N SER A 40 -26.54 16.10 9.29
CA SER A 40 -26.80 17.19 10.27
C SER A 40 -26.57 18.58 9.70
N LEU A 41 -25.79 18.69 8.60
CA LEU A 41 -25.57 19.92 7.85
C LEU A 41 -26.64 20.16 6.74
N GLY A 42 -27.63 19.27 6.63
CA GLY A 42 -28.72 19.37 5.67
C GLY A 42 -28.44 18.78 4.28
N TYR A 43 -27.39 17.96 4.14
CA TYR A 43 -27.08 17.27 2.89
C TYR A 43 -27.46 15.80 2.97
N ASP A 44 -27.98 15.24 1.87
CA ASP A 44 -28.25 13.81 1.78
C ASP A 44 -26.93 13.04 1.65
N ALA A 45 -26.72 12.08 2.57
CA ALA A 45 -25.54 11.25 2.59
C ALA A 45 -25.91 9.79 2.89
N ILE A 46 -25.13 8.86 2.33
CA ILE A 46 -25.27 7.43 2.57
C ILE A 46 -23.90 6.78 2.72
N SER A 47 -23.74 5.90 3.71
CA SER A 47 -22.53 5.14 3.92
C SER A 47 -22.67 3.70 3.42
N PHE A 48 -21.59 3.17 2.81
CA PHE A 48 -21.48 1.80 2.36
C PHE A 48 -20.22 1.13 2.92
N THR A 49 -20.37 -0.08 3.44
CA THR A 49 -19.22 -0.96 3.69
C THR A 49 -18.59 -1.36 2.35
N GLY A 50 -17.37 -1.91 2.37
CA GLY A 50 -16.72 -2.39 1.14
C GLY A 50 -17.61 -3.37 0.35
N TYR A 51 -18.27 -4.30 1.04
CA TYR A 51 -19.22 -5.21 0.42
C TYR A 51 -20.41 -4.49 -0.25
N GLN A 52 -21.03 -3.54 0.47
CA GLN A 52 -22.17 -2.78 -0.05
C GLN A 52 -21.80 -1.87 -1.22
N ALA A 53 -20.53 -1.46 -1.28
CA ALA A 53 -19.94 -0.70 -2.38
C ALA A 53 -19.48 -1.57 -3.55
N GLY A 54 -19.72 -2.90 -3.48
CA GLY A 54 -19.40 -3.83 -4.55
C GLY A 54 -17.93 -4.19 -4.67
N ILE A 55 -17.08 -3.94 -3.63
CA ILE A 55 -15.65 -4.23 -3.65
C ILE A 55 -15.42 -5.72 -3.45
N ARG A 56 -14.97 -6.41 -4.52
CA ARG A 56 -14.55 -7.80 -4.51
C ARG A 56 -13.04 -7.89 -4.38
N THR A 57 -12.59 -8.84 -3.58
CA THR A 57 -11.17 -9.04 -3.29
C THR A 57 -10.76 -10.49 -3.53
N LYS A 58 -9.46 -10.68 -3.76
CA LYS A 58 -8.81 -11.98 -3.86
C LYS A 58 -7.50 -11.99 -3.06
N GLY A 59 -6.97 -13.18 -2.84
CA GLY A 59 -5.70 -13.36 -2.12
C GLY A 59 -5.91 -13.72 -0.66
N ILE A 60 -4.89 -13.47 0.16
CA ILE A 60 -4.85 -13.86 1.56
C ILE A 60 -5.40 -12.76 2.47
N HIS A 61 -5.97 -13.14 3.60
CA HIS A 61 -6.39 -12.19 4.65
C HIS A 61 -5.24 -11.27 5.07
N SER A 62 -5.59 -10.02 5.40
CA SER A 62 -4.68 -8.92 5.78
C SER A 62 -3.78 -8.36 4.67
N LYS A 63 -3.76 -8.97 3.48
CA LYS A 63 -3.01 -8.54 2.29
C LYS A 63 -3.77 -8.86 1.00
N SER A 64 -5.10 -8.74 1.01
CA SER A 64 -5.92 -9.00 -0.18
C SER A 64 -5.77 -7.89 -1.21
N GLU A 65 -6.04 -8.23 -2.46
CA GLU A 65 -6.06 -7.30 -3.60
C GLU A 65 -7.48 -7.05 -4.08
N ILE A 66 -7.77 -5.87 -4.58
CA ILE A 66 -9.05 -5.58 -5.24
C ILE A 66 -9.06 -6.32 -6.58
N GLU A 67 -10.01 -7.20 -6.76
CA GLU A 67 -10.25 -7.94 -8.00
C GLU A 67 -11.16 -7.17 -8.95
N SER A 68 -12.28 -6.69 -8.42
CA SER A 68 -13.26 -5.89 -9.17
C SER A 68 -14.08 -5.01 -8.22
N ILE A 69 -14.71 -3.97 -8.79
CA ILE A 69 -15.67 -3.13 -8.08
C ILE A 69 -16.92 -2.99 -8.94
N ASP A 70 -18.05 -3.39 -8.41
CA ASP A 70 -19.37 -3.10 -8.99
C ASP A 70 -19.87 -1.76 -8.45
N VAL A 71 -19.85 -0.73 -9.27
CA VAL A 71 -20.18 0.63 -8.87
C VAL A 71 -21.64 1.04 -9.11
N ASP A 72 -22.50 0.13 -9.54
CA ASP A 72 -23.88 0.46 -9.94
C ASP A 72 -24.65 1.09 -8.77
N ARG A 73 -24.58 0.49 -7.60
CA ARG A 73 -25.21 1.01 -6.39
C ARG A 73 -24.67 2.41 -5.97
N ILE A 74 -23.39 2.65 -6.21
CA ILE A 74 -22.77 3.96 -5.94
C ILE A 74 -23.36 4.98 -6.93
N LYS A 75 -23.36 4.66 -8.24
CA LYS A 75 -23.89 5.54 -9.29
C LYS A 75 -25.34 5.90 -9.07
N GLU A 76 -26.20 4.93 -8.77
CA GLU A 76 -27.61 5.16 -8.46
C GLU A 76 -27.81 6.19 -7.34
N ASN A 77 -27.02 6.14 -6.29
CA ASN A 77 -27.11 7.10 -5.18
C ASN A 77 -26.51 8.47 -5.52
N LEU A 78 -25.43 8.50 -6.30
CA LEU A 78 -24.86 9.77 -6.82
C LEU A 78 -25.84 10.47 -7.77
N GLU A 79 -26.55 9.74 -8.65
CA GLU A 79 -27.59 10.27 -9.54
C GLU A 79 -28.79 10.85 -8.78
N GLN A 80 -29.07 10.33 -7.58
CA GLN A 80 -30.06 10.89 -6.67
C GLN A 80 -29.54 12.12 -5.91
N GLY A 81 -28.33 12.61 -6.18
CA GLY A 81 -27.73 13.76 -5.54
C GLY A 81 -27.16 13.50 -4.13
N LYS A 82 -27.02 12.24 -3.71
CA LYS A 82 -26.48 11.90 -2.40
C LYS A 82 -24.95 11.92 -2.39
N ILE A 83 -24.40 12.28 -1.25
CA ILE A 83 -22.98 12.09 -0.95
C ILE A 83 -22.79 10.64 -0.52
N VAL A 84 -22.03 9.88 -1.30
CA VAL A 84 -21.75 8.47 -1.01
C VAL A 84 -20.41 8.34 -0.28
N ILE A 85 -20.42 7.69 0.88
CA ILE A 85 -19.26 7.48 1.74
C ILE A 85 -18.96 6.00 1.78
N VAL A 86 -17.78 5.60 1.31
CA VAL A 86 -17.39 4.19 1.24
C VAL A 86 -16.32 3.88 2.28
N ALA A 87 -16.51 2.80 3.04
CA ALA A 87 -15.47 2.26 3.90
C ALA A 87 -14.33 1.71 3.01
N GLY A 88 -13.21 2.39 2.99
CA GLY A 88 -12.01 1.92 2.33
C GLY A 88 -11.35 0.75 3.05
N PHE A 89 -10.19 0.29 2.55
CA PHE A 89 -9.35 -0.74 3.17
C PHE A 89 -9.97 -2.15 3.20
N GLN A 90 -11.22 -2.35 2.91
CA GLN A 90 -11.98 -3.59 3.06
C GLN A 90 -12.76 -3.97 1.80
N GLY A 91 -12.96 -5.27 1.61
CA GLY A 91 -13.83 -5.84 0.60
C GLY A 91 -14.32 -7.23 1.03
N ILE A 92 -14.83 -8.00 0.09
CA ILE A 92 -15.34 -9.35 0.31
C ILE A 92 -14.70 -10.30 -0.71
N ASN A 93 -14.25 -11.46 -0.24
CA ASN A 93 -13.72 -12.52 -1.09
C ASN A 93 -14.82 -13.41 -1.68
N GLU A 94 -14.46 -14.39 -2.47
CA GLU A 94 -15.37 -15.36 -3.10
C GLU A 94 -16.15 -16.21 -2.08
N ASN A 95 -15.59 -16.44 -0.89
CA ASN A 95 -16.23 -17.19 0.18
C ASN A 95 -17.23 -16.35 0.99
N GLY A 96 -17.35 -15.05 0.72
CA GLY A 96 -18.17 -14.14 1.48
C GLY A 96 -17.51 -13.60 2.76
N ASP A 97 -16.21 -13.83 2.94
CA ASP A 97 -15.48 -13.30 4.09
C ASP A 97 -15.02 -11.85 3.86
N ILE A 98 -15.07 -11.06 4.91
CA ILE A 98 -14.47 -9.73 4.91
C ILE A 98 -12.95 -9.90 4.86
N THR A 99 -12.31 -9.14 3.97
CA THR A 99 -10.86 -9.10 3.82
C THR A 99 -10.36 -7.68 3.85
N THR A 100 -9.11 -7.49 4.27
CA THR A 100 -8.47 -6.18 4.28
C THR A 100 -7.29 -6.14 3.30
N LEU A 101 -7.05 -4.93 2.75
CA LEU A 101 -6.04 -4.69 1.71
C LEU A 101 -4.63 -4.46 2.27
N GLY A 102 -4.48 -4.51 3.60
CA GLY A 102 -3.22 -4.20 4.25
C GLY A 102 -2.92 -2.70 4.34
N ARG A 103 -1.65 -2.34 4.49
CA ARG A 103 -1.22 -0.94 4.66
C ARG A 103 -1.61 -0.10 3.43
N GLY A 104 -2.07 1.14 3.66
CA GLY A 104 -2.50 2.05 2.60
C GLY A 104 -3.74 1.60 1.81
N GLY A 105 -4.50 0.63 2.34
CA GLY A 105 -5.67 0.08 1.67
C GLY A 105 -6.78 1.10 1.40
N SER A 106 -6.86 2.19 2.18
CA SER A 106 -7.82 3.27 1.93
C SER A 106 -7.46 4.08 0.68
N ASP A 107 -6.17 4.39 0.48
CA ASP A 107 -5.70 5.05 -0.74
C ASP A 107 -5.93 4.16 -1.96
N THR A 108 -5.62 2.86 -1.82
CA THR A 108 -5.87 1.84 -2.85
C THR A 108 -7.34 1.79 -3.22
N THR A 109 -8.24 1.79 -2.23
CA THR A 109 -9.70 1.80 -2.44
C THR A 109 -10.15 3.07 -3.15
N ALA A 110 -9.65 4.24 -2.73
CA ALA A 110 -10.03 5.53 -3.32
C ALA A 110 -9.66 5.61 -4.81
N VAL A 111 -8.43 5.23 -5.16
CA VAL A 111 -7.96 5.23 -6.56
C VAL A 111 -8.68 4.18 -7.40
N ALA A 112 -8.96 2.99 -6.85
CA ALA A 112 -9.70 1.95 -7.55
C ALA A 112 -11.18 2.34 -7.81
N LEU A 113 -11.83 3.01 -6.84
CA LEU A 113 -13.17 3.59 -7.01
C LEU A 113 -13.15 4.68 -8.08
N ALA A 114 -12.18 5.60 -8.04
CA ALA A 114 -12.03 6.64 -9.05
C ALA A 114 -11.87 6.05 -10.46
N ALA A 115 -11.07 4.98 -10.59
CA ALA A 115 -10.91 4.25 -11.85
C ALA A 115 -12.23 3.65 -12.35
N SER A 116 -13.01 3.04 -11.46
CA SER A 116 -14.28 2.39 -11.80
C SER A 116 -15.40 3.38 -12.11
N LEU A 117 -15.33 4.58 -11.52
CA LEU A 117 -16.28 5.68 -11.75
C LEU A 117 -15.86 6.59 -12.92
N GLY A 118 -14.61 6.46 -13.42
CA GLY A 118 -14.09 7.30 -14.50
C GLY A 118 -13.85 8.75 -14.09
N CYS A 119 -13.39 8.98 -12.86
CA CYS A 119 -13.14 10.32 -12.32
C CYS A 119 -11.72 10.46 -11.74
N ASN A 120 -11.33 11.70 -11.39
CA ASN A 120 -10.08 11.98 -10.70
C ASN A 120 -10.18 11.57 -9.23
N CYS A 121 -9.03 11.28 -8.62
CA CYS A 121 -8.93 10.96 -7.20
C CYS A 121 -8.25 12.11 -6.44
N ILE A 122 -8.83 12.54 -5.32
CA ILE A 122 -8.20 13.48 -4.40
C ILE A 122 -7.93 12.75 -3.09
N ILE A 123 -6.66 12.73 -2.66
CA ILE A 123 -6.23 12.15 -1.38
C ILE A 123 -5.95 13.29 -0.40
N TYR A 124 -6.78 13.37 0.63
CA TYR A 124 -6.54 14.26 1.78
C TYR A 124 -5.74 13.52 2.84
N THR A 125 -4.58 14.05 3.19
CA THR A 125 -3.65 13.43 4.14
C THR A 125 -3.13 14.46 5.17
N ASP A 126 -2.25 14.06 6.06
CA ASP A 126 -1.60 14.91 7.07
C ASP A 126 -0.42 15.74 6.51
N VAL A 127 -0.01 15.48 5.27
CA VAL A 127 1.05 16.23 4.57
C VAL A 127 0.48 17.12 3.46
N GLU A 128 1.22 18.16 3.07
CA GLU A 128 0.76 19.14 2.08
C GLU A 128 0.90 18.65 0.62
N GLY A 129 1.51 17.50 0.40
CA GLY A 129 1.80 16.92 -0.91
C GLY A 129 3.09 16.13 -0.92
N ILE A 130 3.67 15.90 -2.10
CA ILE A 130 4.89 15.13 -2.30
C ILE A 130 6.09 16.06 -2.30
N TYR A 131 7.14 15.66 -1.56
CA TYR A 131 8.41 16.37 -1.47
C TYR A 131 9.54 15.52 -2.05
N PRO A 132 10.57 16.13 -2.66
CA PRO A 132 11.72 15.39 -3.22
C PRO A 132 12.58 14.71 -2.15
N VAL A 133 12.44 15.12 -0.90
CA VAL A 133 13.07 14.54 0.30
C VAL A 133 12.18 14.84 1.48
N ASP A 134 12.19 14.00 2.52
CA ASP A 134 11.38 14.21 3.73
C ASP A 134 11.69 15.59 4.34
N PRO A 135 10.72 16.51 4.46
CA PRO A 135 10.90 17.83 5.07
C PRO A 135 11.41 17.79 6.52
N LYS A 136 11.19 16.69 7.23
CA LYS A 136 11.75 16.49 8.58
C LYS A 136 13.26 16.33 8.56
N LEU A 137 13.82 15.79 7.46
CA LEU A 137 15.26 15.63 7.26
C LEU A 137 15.88 16.86 6.58
N TYR A 138 15.14 17.48 5.66
CA TYR A 138 15.61 18.69 4.96
C TYR A 138 14.48 19.73 4.89
N PRO A 139 14.42 20.64 5.88
CA PRO A 139 13.33 21.64 6.01
C PRO A 139 13.18 22.60 4.81
N ASN A 140 14.23 22.76 4.01
CA ASN A 140 14.21 23.61 2.80
C ASN A 140 13.71 22.88 1.54
N ALA A 141 13.24 21.63 1.66
CA ALA A 141 12.67 20.89 0.55
C ALA A 141 11.45 21.64 -0.02
N LYS A 142 11.45 21.87 -1.33
CA LYS A 142 10.31 22.48 -2.02
C LYS A 142 9.38 21.39 -2.51
N LYS A 143 8.11 21.52 -2.18
CA LYS A 143 7.07 20.61 -2.65
C LYS A 143 7.06 20.49 -4.17
N ILE A 144 6.77 19.28 -4.65
CA ILE A 144 6.62 18.97 -6.07
C ILE A 144 5.20 19.32 -6.50
N ASP A 145 5.04 20.15 -7.54
CA ASP A 145 3.70 20.49 -8.06
C ASP A 145 3.09 19.34 -8.85
N CYS A 146 3.90 18.61 -9.61
CA CYS A 146 3.50 17.49 -10.45
C CYS A 146 4.61 16.44 -10.56
N ILE A 147 4.25 15.17 -10.42
CA ILE A 147 5.15 14.01 -10.51
C ILE A 147 4.52 12.94 -11.41
N GLY A 148 5.35 12.19 -12.14
CA GLY A 148 4.89 11.06 -12.93
C GLY A 148 4.56 9.84 -12.06
N TYR A 149 3.68 8.96 -12.57
CA TYR A 149 3.35 7.74 -11.86
C TYR A 149 4.57 6.86 -11.60
N LYS A 150 5.47 6.71 -12.59
CA LYS A 150 6.65 5.85 -12.47
C LYS A 150 7.58 6.32 -11.37
N GLU A 151 7.86 7.61 -11.33
CA GLU A 151 8.69 8.24 -10.33
C GLU A 151 8.06 8.11 -8.93
N MET A 152 6.72 8.31 -8.84
CA MET A 152 6.03 8.15 -7.57
C MET A 152 6.02 6.71 -7.08
N ILE A 153 5.85 5.71 -7.98
CA ILE A 153 5.95 4.28 -7.67
C ILE A 153 7.33 3.97 -7.09
N GLU A 154 8.40 4.42 -7.74
CA GLU A 154 9.77 4.21 -7.25
C GLU A 154 9.99 4.85 -5.88
N MET A 155 9.55 6.10 -5.70
CA MET A 155 9.66 6.79 -4.41
C MET A 155 8.90 6.06 -3.31
N SER A 156 7.68 5.59 -3.59
CA SER A 156 6.86 4.85 -2.62
C SER A 156 7.50 3.52 -2.22
N ARG A 157 8.01 2.76 -3.17
CA ARG A 157 8.71 1.49 -2.93
C ARG A 157 9.96 1.66 -2.07
N LEU A 158 10.63 2.79 -2.22
CA LEU A 158 11.88 3.10 -1.52
C LEU A 158 11.69 3.85 -0.20
N GLY A 159 10.45 4.00 0.27
CA GLY A 159 10.15 4.50 1.60
C GLY A 159 9.56 5.92 1.68
N ALA A 160 9.21 6.55 0.56
CA ALA A 160 8.41 7.78 0.58
C ALA A 160 6.96 7.46 0.94
N GLY A 161 6.65 7.36 2.23
CA GLY A 161 5.40 6.86 2.78
C GLY A 161 4.17 7.78 2.64
N VAL A 162 4.15 8.69 1.67
CA VAL A 162 2.99 9.59 1.44
C VAL A 162 1.87 8.87 0.70
N MET A 163 2.21 8.01 -0.25
CA MET A 163 1.26 7.21 -1.03
C MET A 163 1.64 5.74 -0.97
N GLU A 164 0.65 4.88 -0.90
CA GLU A 164 0.87 3.44 -1.03
C GLU A 164 1.18 3.07 -2.49
N THR A 165 2.18 2.23 -2.70
CA THR A 165 2.65 1.85 -4.04
C THR A 165 1.53 1.29 -4.91
N THR A 166 0.72 0.37 -4.36
CA THR A 166 -0.40 -0.27 -5.08
C THR A 166 -1.43 0.76 -5.57
N SER A 167 -1.72 1.81 -4.79
CA SER A 167 -2.65 2.87 -5.18
C SER A 167 -2.14 3.64 -6.41
N VAL A 168 -0.84 3.97 -6.44
CA VAL A 168 -0.21 4.67 -7.56
C VAL A 168 -0.13 3.77 -8.80
N GLU A 169 0.13 2.46 -8.63
CA GLU A 169 0.12 1.48 -9.73
C GLU A 169 -1.26 1.35 -10.38
N ILE A 170 -2.34 1.33 -9.58
CA ILE A 170 -3.71 1.35 -10.12
C ILE A 170 -3.94 2.65 -10.89
N GLY A 171 -3.56 3.81 -10.31
CA GLY A 171 -3.63 5.10 -10.98
C GLY A 171 -2.91 5.10 -12.33
N TYR A 172 -1.71 4.54 -12.39
CA TYR A 172 -0.94 4.39 -13.63
C TYR A 172 -1.64 3.51 -14.66
N ARG A 173 -2.03 2.29 -14.26
CA ARG A 173 -2.67 1.30 -15.16
C ARG A 173 -4.01 1.78 -15.72
N LYS A 174 -4.76 2.55 -14.92
CA LYS A 174 -6.09 3.04 -15.26
C LYS A 174 -6.12 4.52 -15.69
N ASN A 175 -4.94 5.16 -15.73
CA ASN A 175 -4.77 6.56 -16.07
C ASN A 175 -5.65 7.50 -15.24
N VAL A 176 -5.71 7.28 -13.92
CA VAL A 176 -6.47 8.08 -12.97
C VAL A 176 -5.60 9.20 -12.42
N PRO A 177 -5.82 10.47 -12.72
CA PRO A 177 -5.11 11.56 -12.09
C PRO A 177 -5.37 11.57 -10.57
N ILE A 178 -4.29 11.61 -9.78
CA ILE A 178 -4.37 11.64 -8.32
C ILE A 178 -3.86 13.01 -7.86
N TYR A 179 -4.61 13.67 -7.00
CA TYR A 179 -4.20 14.92 -6.36
C TYR A 179 -4.04 14.70 -4.87
N VAL A 180 -2.85 14.94 -4.35
CA VAL A 180 -2.52 14.73 -2.93
C VAL A 180 -2.39 16.09 -2.25
N THR A 181 -3.16 16.31 -1.17
CA THR A 181 -3.19 17.58 -0.45
C THR A 181 -3.45 17.38 1.04
N SER A 182 -3.25 18.45 1.82
CA SER A 182 -3.50 18.43 3.26
C SER A 182 -5.00 18.48 3.59
N SER A 183 -5.40 17.70 4.61
CA SER A 183 -6.72 17.76 5.21
C SER A 183 -6.91 18.94 6.18
N SER A 184 -5.81 19.56 6.65
CA SER A 184 -5.83 20.58 7.72
C SER A 184 -5.37 21.96 7.25
N LYS A 185 -4.76 22.06 6.06
CA LYS A 185 -4.22 23.31 5.54
C LYS A 185 -4.74 23.56 4.12
N ASP A 186 -5.15 24.77 3.85
CA ASP A 186 -5.51 25.21 2.49
C ASP A 186 -4.24 25.56 1.70
N THR A 187 -3.56 24.55 1.21
CA THR A 187 -2.33 24.67 0.44
C THR A 187 -2.46 23.90 -0.87
N LYS A 188 -1.80 24.40 -1.93
CA LYS A 188 -1.72 23.68 -3.20
C LYS A 188 -1.02 22.34 -2.98
N GLY A 189 -1.64 21.25 -3.41
CA GLY A 189 -1.10 19.89 -3.32
C GLY A 189 -0.17 19.52 -4.46
N THR A 190 0.02 18.21 -4.65
CA THR A 190 0.82 17.60 -5.73
C THR A 190 -0.08 16.77 -6.64
N TYR A 191 0.05 16.92 -7.95
CA TYR A 191 -0.57 16.04 -8.94
C TYR A 191 0.35 14.85 -9.25
N ILE A 192 -0.22 13.64 -9.26
CA ILE A 192 0.41 12.42 -9.78
C ILE A 192 -0.33 12.07 -11.07
N THR A 193 0.38 12.09 -12.21
CA THR A 193 -0.24 11.94 -13.53
C THR A 193 0.72 11.37 -14.55
N GLY A 194 0.20 10.83 -15.67
CA GLY A 194 0.98 10.41 -16.83
C GLY A 194 1.17 11.51 -17.90
N ASN A 195 0.71 12.73 -17.65
CA ASN A 195 0.80 13.82 -18.63
C ASN A 195 2.23 14.40 -18.66
N GLU A 196 3.04 13.94 -19.62
CA GLU A 196 4.45 14.33 -19.80
C GLU A 196 4.64 15.85 -19.97
N SER A 197 3.67 16.58 -20.50
CA SER A 197 3.77 18.03 -20.66
C SER A 197 3.77 18.80 -19.34
N THR A 198 3.31 18.20 -18.26
CA THR A 198 3.24 18.81 -16.92
C THR A 198 4.33 18.30 -15.97
N ILE A 199 5.03 17.23 -16.35
CA ILE A 199 6.08 16.62 -15.54
C ILE A 199 7.41 17.37 -15.81
N ASN A 200 8.00 17.94 -14.77
CA ASN A 200 9.33 18.54 -14.84
C ASN A 200 10.38 17.43 -14.96
N CYS A 201 10.91 17.20 -16.16
CA CYS A 201 11.99 16.24 -16.42
C CYS A 201 13.30 16.68 -15.76
N LYS A 202 13.45 16.50 -14.46
CA LYS A 202 14.72 16.67 -13.76
C LYS A 202 15.46 15.34 -13.72
N PRO A 203 16.82 15.35 -13.81
CA PRO A 203 17.62 14.12 -13.70
C PRO A 203 17.42 13.37 -12.36
N ILE A 204 17.14 14.13 -11.28
CA ILE A 204 16.83 13.61 -9.95
C ILE A 204 15.55 14.30 -9.51
N ILE A 205 14.52 13.52 -9.24
CA ILE A 205 13.20 14.01 -8.81
C ILE A 205 13.07 13.95 -7.30
N GLY A 206 13.61 12.90 -6.66
CA GLY A 206 13.54 12.75 -5.22
C GLY A 206 14.56 11.76 -4.67
N ILE A 207 14.67 11.75 -3.36
CA ILE A 207 15.47 10.81 -2.55
C ILE A 207 14.57 10.27 -1.46
N ALA A 208 14.30 8.98 -1.50
CA ALA A 208 13.56 8.30 -0.44
C ALA A 208 14.53 7.61 0.53
N ILE A 209 14.20 7.61 1.81
CA ILE A 209 14.99 6.97 2.86
C ILE A 209 14.09 6.01 3.63
N ASP A 210 14.46 4.74 3.63
CA ASP A 210 13.78 3.71 4.42
C ASP A 210 14.66 3.31 5.61
N ASN A 211 14.24 3.69 6.81
CA ASN A 211 14.92 3.36 8.07
C ASN A 211 14.45 2.03 8.68
N ASN A 212 13.43 1.39 8.09
CA ASN A 212 12.83 0.17 8.59
C ASN A 212 13.29 -1.08 7.84
N THR A 213 14.55 -1.09 7.40
CA THR A 213 15.13 -2.18 6.64
C THR A 213 16.31 -2.82 7.34
N SER A 214 16.57 -4.09 6.99
CA SER A 214 17.75 -4.85 7.36
C SER A 214 18.37 -5.47 6.12
N ILE A 215 19.70 -5.50 6.06
CA ILE A 215 20.45 -6.16 4.99
C ILE A 215 20.85 -7.54 5.50
N LEU A 216 20.51 -8.55 4.75
CA LEU A 216 20.90 -9.93 5.00
C LEU A 216 21.91 -10.37 3.93
N THR A 217 22.92 -11.08 4.32
CA THR A 217 23.94 -11.57 3.39
C THR A 217 24.22 -13.05 3.64
N ILE A 218 24.01 -13.87 2.61
CA ILE A 218 24.46 -15.26 2.56
C ILE A 218 25.78 -15.25 1.81
N LYS A 219 26.80 -15.81 2.42
CA LYS A 219 28.17 -15.80 1.88
C LYS A 219 28.58 -17.16 1.36
N ASN A 220 29.48 -17.17 0.37
CA ASN A 220 30.12 -18.35 -0.18
C ASN A 220 29.15 -19.36 -0.80
N ILE A 221 28.15 -18.87 -1.55
CA ILE A 221 27.22 -19.71 -2.30
C ILE A 221 27.94 -20.18 -3.58
N LEU A 222 27.87 -21.46 -3.90
CA LEU A 222 28.46 -22.02 -5.12
C LEU A 222 27.71 -21.57 -6.36
N LEU A 223 28.40 -20.91 -7.31
CA LEU A 223 27.79 -20.39 -8.56
C LEU A 223 27.28 -21.49 -9.50
N LYS A 224 27.82 -22.69 -9.40
CA LYS A 224 27.47 -23.83 -10.30
C LYS A 224 26.38 -24.74 -9.73
N SER A 225 25.91 -24.46 -8.52
CA SER A 225 24.87 -25.24 -7.87
C SER A 225 23.48 -24.58 -8.08
N ASN A 226 22.43 -25.33 -7.80
CA ASN A 226 21.06 -24.83 -7.78
C ASN A 226 20.73 -24.01 -6.51
N ASP A 227 21.74 -23.69 -5.71
CA ASP A 227 21.59 -23.11 -4.37
C ASP A 227 20.83 -21.78 -4.39
N ILE A 228 21.09 -20.94 -5.40
CA ILE A 228 20.40 -19.64 -5.53
C ILE A 228 18.90 -19.84 -5.73
N SER A 229 18.50 -20.82 -6.56
CA SER A 229 17.08 -21.13 -6.77
C SER A 229 16.42 -21.63 -5.48
N ILE A 230 17.10 -22.55 -4.77
CA ILE A 230 16.61 -23.08 -3.49
C ILE A 230 16.42 -21.94 -2.47
N ILE A 231 17.39 -21.03 -2.38
CA ILE A 231 17.29 -19.86 -1.48
C ILE A 231 16.02 -19.03 -1.80
N PHE A 232 15.78 -18.73 -3.08
CA PHE A 232 14.61 -17.93 -3.45
C PHE A 232 13.30 -18.68 -3.27
N ASP A 233 13.25 -19.98 -3.50
CA ASP A 233 12.06 -20.80 -3.24
C ASP A 233 11.69 -20.77 -1.76
N ILE A 234 12.67 -20.95 -0.86
CA ILE A 234 12.45 -20.88 0.59
C ILE A 234 11.98 -19.48 1.02
N LEU A 235 12.65 -18.41 0.54
CA LEU A 235 12.27 -17.04 0.86
C LEU A 235 10.86 -16.70 0.38
N SER A 236 10.47 -17.21 -0.80
CA SER A 236 9.12 -17.04 -1.37
C SER A 236 8.06 -17.76 -0.53
N ASN A 237 8.34 -18.97 -0.06
CA ASN A 237 7.40 -19.74 0.76
C ASN A 237 7.10 -19.08 2.11
N GLU A 238 8.04 -18.33 2.68
CA GLU A 238 7.84 -17.55 3.90
C GLU A 238 7.13 -16.20 3.65
N ASN A 239 6.72 -15.89 2.40
CA ASN A 239 6.06 -14.64 2.00
C ASN A 239 6.84 -13.38 2.39
N LEU A 240 8.18 -13.44 2.32
CA LEU A 240 9.05 -12.31 2.61
C LEU A 240 9.06 -11.30 1.46
N GLU A 241 8.83 -10.05 1.77
CA GLU A 241 8.97 -8.95 0.81
C GLU A 241 10.44 -8.57 0.68
N ILE A 242 11.04 -8.95 -0.45
CA ILE A 242 12.43 -8.62 -0.77
C ILE A 242 12.46 -7.34 -1.62
N LYS A 243 13.04 -6.26 -1.07
CA LYS A 243 13.07 -4.95 -1.72
C LYS A 243 14.22 -4.79 -2.72
N MET A 244 15.33 -5.42 -2.48
CA MET A 244 16.54 -5.34 -3.32
C MET A 244 17.35 -6.61 -3.18
N ILE A 245 17.92 -7.06 -4.28
CA ILE A 245 18.83 -8.21 -4.35
C ILE A 245 20.13 -7.73 -4.96
N ASN A 246 21.25 -8.08 -4.31
CA ASN A 246 22.59 -7.81 -4.81
C ASN A 246 23.43 -9.08 -4.76
N GLN A 247 24.00 -9.48 -5.89
CA GLN A 247 24.87 -10.62 -6.01
C GLN A 247 26.28 -10.12 -6.35
N ILE A 248 27.24 -10.48 -5.50
CA ILE A 248 28.65 -10.07 -5.67
C ILE A 248 29.51 -11.31 -5.70
N ALA A 249 30.24 -11.54 -6.78
CA ALA A 249 31.20 -12.63 -6.86
C ALA A 249 32.24 -12.48 -5.74
N SER A 250 32.46 -13.57 -5.00
CA SER A 250 33.48 -13.65 -3.94
C SER A 250 34.83 -14.13 -4.52
N ASP A 251 34.74 -15.11 -5.43
CA ASP A 251 35.83 -15.65 -6.24
C ASP A 251 35.27 -16.27 -7.53
N ASN A 252 36.06 -17.08 -8.24
CA ASN A 252 35.64 -17.69 -9.51
C ASN A 252 34.54 -18.77 -9.35
N GLU A 253 34.31 -19.28 -8.18
CA GLU A 253 33.36 -20.39 -7.92
C GLU A 253 32.24 -19.99 -6.94
N ASN A 254 32.46 -18.94 -6.13
CA ASN A 254 31.55 -18.53 -5.08
C ASN A 254 31.00 -17.12 -5.27
N THR A 255 29.79 -16.91 -4.78
CA THR A 255 29.11 -15.60 -4.74
C THR A 255 28.56 -15.31 -3.37
N ASN A 256 28.41 -14.03 -3.07
CA ASN A 256 27.65 -13.55 -1.92
C ASN A 256 26.33 -12.98 -2.42
N LEU A 257 25.23 -13.38 -1.78
CA LEU A 257 23.90 -12.88 -2.06
C LEU A 257 23.43 -12.00 -0.91
N SER A 258 23.19 -10.72 -1.19
CA SER A 258 22.64 -9.78 -0.22
C SER A 258 21.24 -9.37 -0.64
N PHE A 259 20.31 -9.27 0.32
CA PHE A 259 18.97 -8.80 0.08
C PHE A 259 18.46 -7.94 1.23
N ILE A 260 17.54 -7.03 0.90
CA ILE A 260 16.95 -6.09 1.84
C ILE A 260 15.55 -6.56 2.20
N VAL A 261 15.28 -6.68 3.50
CA VAL A 261 13.95 -7.02 4.05
C VAL A 261 13.49 -5.98 5.04
N SER A 262 12.20 -5.94 5.34
CA SER A 262 11.66 -5.13 6.43
C SER A 262 12.13 -5.66 7.79
N LYS A 263 12.43 -4.77 8.74
CA LYS A 263 12.74 -5.16 10.13
C LYS A 263 11.60 -5.94 10.79
N GLY A 264 10.34 -5.68 10.37
CA GLY A 264 9.17 -6.41 10.86
C GLY A 264 9.15 -7.89 10.47
N ASP A 265 9.86 -8.26 9.41
CA ASP A 265 9.89 -9.62 8.87
C ASP A 265 11.06 -10.47 9.41
N LEU A 266 11.91 -9.93 10.30
CA LEU A 266 13.08 -10.63 10.81
C LEU A 266 12.75 -11.98 11.46
N GLY A 267 11.59 -12.11 12.12
CA GLY A 267 11.16 -13.40 12.68
C GLY A 267 10.88 -14.47 11.62
N CYS A 268 10.38 -14.11 10.45
CA CYS A 268 10.20 -15.01 9.30
C CYS A 268 11.55 -15.31 8.64
N VAL A 269 12.44 -14.31 8.59
CA VAL A 269 13.80 -14.47 8.08
C VAL A 269 14.58 -15.51 8.86
N ASP A 270 14.50 -15.50 10.19
CA ASP A 270 15.21 -16.48 11.03
C ASP A 270 14.80 -17.92 10.70
N LYS A 271 13.50 -18.16 10.42
CA LYS A 271 13.00 -19.46 9.98
C LYS A 271 13.56 -19.83 8.60
N ALA A 272 13.45 -18.91 7.62
CA ALA A 272 13.97 -19.13 6.28
C ALA A 272 15.47 -19.41 6.30
N MET A 273 16.25 -18.68 7.12
CA MET A 273 17.69 -18.89 7.25
C MET A 273 18.03 -20.28 7.86
N TYR A 274 17.23 -20.75 8.81
CA TYR A 274 17.40 -22.10 9.36
C TYR A 274 17.16 -23.17 8.29
N GLU A 275 16.11 -23.03 7.48
CA GLU A 275 15.77 -23.95 6.39
C GLU A 275 16.85 -23.92 5.29
N ILE A 276 17.27 -22.74 4.84
CA ILE A 276 18.35 -22.56 3.85
C ILE A 276 19.63 -23.25 4.34
N LYS A 277 19.99 -23.08 5.61
CA LYS A 277 21.18 -23.72 6.17
C LYS A 277 21.06 -25.24 6.23
N SER A 278 19.85 -25.77 6.41
CA SER A 278 19.58 -27.21 6.41
C SER A 278 19.67 -27.84 5.02
N GLU A 279 19.21 -27.11 3.98
CA GLU A 279 19.18 -27.59 2.60
C GLU A 279 20.53 -27.47 1.88
N LEU A 280 21.35 -26.47 2.26
CA LEU A 280 22.64 -26.20 1.61
C LEU A 280 23.84 -26.83 2.32
N ASN A 281 23.68 -27.57 3.42
CA ASN A 281 24.69 -28.36 4.04
C ASN A 281 24.60 -29.81 3.58
#